data_dd4e01d9e06808f3e5ce2257aa720aaa
#
_entry.id   dd4e01d9e06808f3e5ce2257aa720aaa
#
_cell.length_a   1.000
_cell.length_b   1.000
_cell.length_c   1.000
_cell.angle_alpha   90.00
_cell.angle_beta   90.00
_cell.angle_gamma   90.00
#
_symmetry.space_group_name_H-M   'P 1'
#
loop_
_entity.id
_entity.type
_entity.pdbx_description
1 polymer ?
#
loop_
_entity_poly.entity_id
_entity_poly.type
_entity_poly.pdbx_seq_one_letter_code
_entity_poly.pdbx_strand_id
1 'polypeptide(L)'
;MDTIKFGTDGWRAIIAKEFTVENVARVSEATGLWLLKNYDNPTVFVGHDCRFAGELFMETSVKVFLKMGLNVRMSRGFVSTPMVSLAANRFNCQIGVVLTASHNPPSYNGYKLKADFGGPLAPEHVQEVQDLIPCLLYTSDAADDSLRVD
;
A
#
# COMPACT_ATOMS: atom_id res chain seq x y z
N MET A 1 7.57 10.12 16.90
CA MET A 1 7.30 9.25 15.75
C MET A 1 5.82 9.38 15.44
N ASP A 2 5.49 9.81 14.24
CA ASP A 2 4.09 10.05 13.88
C ASP A 2 3.34 8.74 13.82
N THR A 3 2.22 8.67 14.55
CA THR A 3 1.36 7.48 14.58
C THR A 3 0.57 7.43 13.28
N ILE A 4 0.85 6.42 12.44
CA ILE A 4 0.06 6.16 11.23
C ILE A 4 -1.29 5.59 11.65
N LYS A 5 -2.38 6.27 11.27
CA LYS A 5 -3.75 5.83 11.55
C LYS A 5 -4.56 5.76 10.27
N PHE A 6 -5.21 4.63 10.08
CA PHE A 6 -6.21 4.47 9.03
C PHE A 6 -7.51 5.13 9.45
N GLY A 7 -8.06 5.95 8.56
CA GLY A 7 -9.43 6.44 8.67
C GLY A 7 -10.42 5.46 8.04
N THR A 8 -11.66 5.91 7.82
CA THR A 8 -12.74 5.09 7.24
C THR A 8 -12.40 4.56 5.84
N ASP A 9 -11.58 5.26 5.07
CA ASP A 9 -11.23 4.91 3.68
C ASP A 9 -9.72 5.12 3.43
N GLY A 10 -8.90 4.44 4.20
CA GLY A 10 -7.45 4.44 4.07
C GLY A 10 -6.71 5.42 4.99
N TRP A 11 -5.40 5.38 4.91
CA TRP A 11 -4.52 6.36 5.54
C TRP A 11 -4.22 7.49 4.55
N ARG A 12 -4.37 8.75 4.96
CA ARG A 12 -4.08 9.93 4.15
C ARG A 12 -3.24 10.91 4.94
N ALA A 13 -2.23 11.49 4.29
CA ALA A 13 -1.34 12.43 4.94
C ALA A 13 -0.66 13.36 3.93
N ILE A 14 0.02 14.39 4.42
CA ILE A 14 0.73 15.37 3.60
C ILE A 14 2.02 14.75 3.06
N ILE A 15 2.22 14.86 1.74
CA ILE A 15 3.41 14.36 1.03
C ILE A 15 4.66 15.05 1.59
N ALA A 16 5.71 14.28 1.80
CA ALA A 16 7.00 14.68 2.37
C ALA A 16 6.95 15.13 3.84
N LYS A 17 5.78 15.07 4.49
CA LYS A 17 5.66 15.30 5.92
C LYS A 17 5.40 13.96 6.64
N GLU A 18 4.17 13.48 6.62
CA GLU A 18 3.84 12.15 7.16
C GLU A 18 3.76 11.10 6.05
N PHE A 19 3.33 11.47 4.83
CA PHE A 19 3.28 10.56 3.69
C PHE A 19 4.64 10.53 3.00
N THR A 20 5.53 9.71 3.52
CA THR A 20 6.92 9.54 3.08
C THR A 20 7.14 8.15 2.52
N VAL A 21 8.21 7.95 1.76
CA VAL A 21 8.64 6.63 1.27
C VAL A 21 8.81 5.65 2.43
N GLU A 22 9.44 6.07 3.53
CA GLU A 22 9.64 5.24 4.71
C GLU A 22 8.30 4.81 5.33
N ASN A 23 7.36 5.73 5.53
CA ASN A 23 6.06 5.41 6.10
C ASN A 23 5.21 4.54 5.17
N VAL A 24 5.28 4.75 3.86
CA VAL A 24 4.63 3.86 2.87
C VAL A 24 5.24 2.46 2.93
N ALA A 25 6.55 2.33 3.07
CA ALA A 25 7.20 1.03 3.23
C ALA A 25 6.73 0.32 4.50
N ARG A 26 6.63 1.02 5.64
CA ARG A 26 6.11 0.47 6.92
C ARG A 26 4.67 -0.03 6.80
N VAL A 27 3.81 0.74 6.15
CA VAL A 27 2.41 0.34 5.90
C VAL A 27 2.33 -0.86 4.95
N SER A 28 3.18 -0.89 3.93
CA SER A 28 3.26 -2.02 3.00
C SER A 28 3.77 -3.28 3.69
N GLU A 29 4.77 -3.17 4.57
CA GLU A 29 5.24 -4.29 5.38
C GLU A 29 4.13 -4.85 6.27
N ALA A 30 3.40 -4.01 6.97
CA ALA A 30 2.25 -4.41 7.77
C ALA A 30 1.17 -5.12 6.94
N THR A 31 0.86 -4.58 5.76
CA THR A 31 -0.09 -5.19 4.81
C THR A 31 0.40 -6.57 4.35
N GLY A 32 1.68 -6.68 4.04
CA GLY A 32 2.32 -7.95 3.65
C GLY A 32 2.31 -8.98 4.77
N LEU A 33 2.63 -8.59 5.99
CA LEU A 33 2.56 -9.46 7.17
C LEU A 33 1.13 -9.97 7.40
N TRP A 34 0.14 -9.09 7.28
CA TRP A 34 -1.27 -9.48 7.40
C TRP A 34 -1.66 -10.49 6.32
N LEU A 35 -1.24 -10.28 5.07
CA LEU A 35 -1.49 -11.19 3.96
C LEU A 35 -0.86 -12.58 4.21
N LEU A 36 0.41 -12.63 4.60
CA LEU A 36 1.13 -13.87 4.86
C LEU A 36 0.58 -14.64 6.07
N LYS A 37 -0.01 -13.94 7.03
CA LYS A 37 -0.68 -14.55 8.18
C LYS A 37 -2.00 -15.23 7.82
N ASN A 38 -2.73 -14.66 6.85
CA ASN A 38 -4.11 -15.07 6.55
C ASN A 38 -4.26 -15.91 5.28
N TYR A 39 -3.25 -15.93 4.40
CA TYR A 39 -3.34 -16.59 3.09
C TYR A 39 -2.06 -17.33 2.74
N ASP A 40 -2.19 -18.47 2.09
CA ASP A 40 -1.09 -19.18 1.46
C ASP A 40 -0.79 -18.56 0.08
N ASN A 41 0.47 -18.14 -0.12
CA ASN A 41 0.95 -17.60 -1.40
C ASN A 41 0.08 -16.45 -1.97
N PRO A 42 -0.18 -15.38 -1.19
CA PRO A 42 -1.09 -14.31 -1.59
C PRO A 42 -0.57 -13.47 -2.76
N THR A 43 -1.53 -12.94 -3.52
CA THR A 43 -1.30 -11.97 -4.60
C THR A 43 -1.87 -10.62 -4.20
N VAL A 44 -1.09 -9.55 -4.42
CA VAL A 44 -1.52 -8.17 -4.22
C VAL A 44 -1.53 -7.42 -5.55
N PHE A 45 -2.55 -6.59 -5.79
CA PHE A 45 -2.57 -5.63 -6.88
C PHE A 45 -2.24 -4.23 -6.35
N VAL A 46 -1.32 -3.52 -7.00
CA VAL A 46 -0.94 -2.16 -6.59
C VAL A 46 -1.14 -1.19 -7.76
N GLY A 47 -1.78 -0.06 -7.49
CA GLY A 47 -1.96 1.01 -8.47
C GLY A 47 -1.93 2.39 -7.84
N HIS A 48 -1.81 3.44 -8.65
CA HIS A 48 -1.78 4.82 -8.19
C HIS A 48 -2.55 5.74 -9.13
N ASP A 49 -3.07 6.86 -8.58
CA ASP A 49 -3.66 7.92 -9.37
C ASP A 49 -2.59 8.91 -9.89
N CYS A 50 -3.03 10.05 -10.44
CA CYS A 50 -2.13 11.05 -11.02
C CYS A 50 -1.52 12.03 -9.99
N ARG A 51 -1.62 11.77 -8.69
CA ARG A 51 -1.03 12.62 -7.66
C ARG A 51 0.49 12.58 -7.70
N PHE A 52 1.11 13.68 -7.25
CA PHE A 52 2.56 13.79 -7.13
C PHE A 52 3.16 12.60 -6.37
N ALA A 53 4.27 12.09 -6.87
CA ALA A 53 5.00 10.93 -6.32
C ALA A 53 4.19 9.62 -6.21
N GLY A 54 3.02 9.52 -6.85
CA GLY A 54 2.20 8.29 -6.82
C GLY A 54 2.96 7.07 -7.31
N GLU A 55 3.69 7.19 -8.41
CA GLU A 55 4.53 6.11 -8.96
C GLU A 55 5.63 5.69 -7.99
N LEU A 56 6.35 6.64 -7.38
CA LEU A 56 7.39 6.36 -6.38
C LEU A 56 6.84 5.58 -5.18
N PHE A 57 5.68 5.98 -4.67
CA PHE A 57 5.03 5.27 -3.56
C PHE A 57 4.51 3.90 -3.96
N MET A 58 4.00 3.74 -5.19
CA MET A 58 3.62 2.45 -5.73
C MET A 58 4.83 1.52 -5.84
N GLU A 59 5.94 1.98 -6.44
CA GLU A 59 7.18 1.20 -6.55
C GLU A 59 7.73 0.80 -5.18
N THR A 60 7.66 1.69 -4.19
CA THR A 60 8.04 1.39 -2.81
C THR A 60 7.23 0.21 -2.26
N SER A 61 5.91 0.25 -2.40
CA SER A 61 5.03 -0.83 -1.96
C SER A 61 5.32 -2.14 -2.68
N VAL A 62 5.50 -2.09 -4.01
CA VAL A 62 5.82 -3.26 -4.83
C VAL A 62 7.14 -3.91 -4.39
N LYS A 63 8.19 -3.11 -4.17
CA LYS A 63 9.50 -3.62 -3.71
C LYS A 63 9.39 -4.32 -2.35
N VAL A 64 8.66 -3.73 -1.41
CA VAL A 64 8.42 -4.34 -0.09
C VAL A 64 7.71 -5.68 -0.24
N PHE A 65 6.62 -5.74 -0.99
CA PHE A 65 5.86 -6.98 -1.19
C PHE A 65 6.67 -8.07 -1.87
N LEU A 66 7.44 -7.73 -2.91
CA LEU A 66 8.32 -8.68 -3.60
C LEU A 66 9.40 -9.23 -2.64
N LYS A 67 10.02 -8.37 -1.83
CA LYS A 67 11.02 -8.79 -0.85
C LYS A 67 10.44 -9.73 0.23
N MET A 68 9.17 -9.55 0.57
CA MET A 68 8.44 -10.44 1.48
C MET A 68 7.99 -11.76 0.83
N GLY A 69 8.22 -11.94 -0.48
CA GLY A 69 7.86 -13.16 -1.21
C GLY A 69 6.41 -13.22 -1.68
N LEU A 70 5.69 -12.10 -1.70
CA LEU A 70 4.32 -12.05 -2.22
C LEU A 70 4.33 -12.01 -3.76
N ASN A 71 3.24 -12.51 -4.36
CA ASN A 71 2.97 -12.28 -5.77
C ASN A 71 2.42 -10.86 -5.97
N VAL A 72 3.02 -10.11 -6.88
CA VAL A 72 2.64 -8.71 -7.10
C VAL A 72 2.18 -8.49 -8.54
N ARG A 73 1.05 -7.83 -8.69
CA ARG A 73 0.58 -7.23 -9.94
C ARG A 73 0.52 -5.72 -9.75
N MET A 74 0.90 -4.96 -10.76
CA MET A 74 0.88 -3.51 -10.68
C MET A 74 0.30 -2.87 -11.95
N SER A 75 -0.24 -1.67 -11.81
CA SER A 75 -0.68 -0.88 -12.97
C SER A 75 0.52 -0.35 -13.75
N ARG A 76 0.37 -0.20 -15.08
CA ARG A 76 1.39 0.43 -15.93
C ARG A 76 1.27 1.94 -16.02
N GLY A 77 0.25 2.53 -15.43
CA GLY A 77 -0.02 3.96 -15.48
C GLY A 77 -1.08 4.32 -14.46
N PHE A 78 -1.64 5.51 -14.59
CA PHE A 78 -2.66 6.00 -13.68
C PHE A 78 -3.91 5.13 -13.69
N VAL A 79 -4.42 4.84 -12.52
CA VAL A 79 -5.68 4.10 -12.32
C VAL A 79 -6.58 4.83 -11.36
N SER A 80 -7.87 4.63 -11.53
CA SER A 80 -8.86 5.05 -10.54
C SER A 80 -9.05 3.99 -9.46
N THR A 81 -9.60 4.38 -8.32
CA THR A 81 -9.97 3.43 -7.25
C THR A 81 -10.85 2.27 -7.75
N PRO A 82 -11.91 2.50 -8.56
CA PRO A 82 -12.71 1.40 -9.12
C PRO A 82 -11.90 0.44 -10.02
N MET A 83 -10.88 0.92 -10.73
CA MET A 83 -10.02 0.06 -11.54
C MET A 83 -9.21 -0.89 -10.67
N VAL A 84 -8.67 -0.42 -9.55
CA VAL A 84 -7.94 -1.28 -8.58
C VAL A 84 -8.89 -2.28 -7.93
N SER A 85 -10.10 -1.85 -7.56
CA SER A 85 -11.14 -2.73 -7.03
C SER A 85 -11.50 -3.85 -8.01
N LEU A 86 -11.71 -3.50 -9.28
CA LEU A 86 -11.99 -4.48 -10.33
C LEU A 86 -10.81 -5.42 -10.58
N ALA A 87 -9.58 -4.88 -10.59
CA ALA A 87 -8.36 -5.67 -10.79
C ALA A 87 -8.15 -6.68 -9.65
N ALA A 88 -8.35 -6.28 -8.40
CA ALA A 88 -8.25 -7.20 -7.25
C ALA A 88 -9.19 -8.39 -7.43
N ASN A 89 -10.45 -8.13 -7.78
CA ASN A 89 -11.43 -9.19 -8.02
C ASN A 89 -11.10 -10.04 -9.26
N ARG A 90 -10.85 -9.40 -10.41
CA ARG A 90 -10.64 -10.10 -11.69
C ARG A 90 -9.37 -10.94 -11.75
N PHE A 91 -8.33 -10.52 -11.04
CA PHE A 91 -7.04 -11.20 -11.01
C PHE A 91 -6.85 -12.09 -9.77
N ASN A 92 -7.92 -12.32 -9.00
CA ASN A 92 -7.91 -13.13 -7.77
C ASN A 92 -6.81 -12.67 -6.79
N CYS A 93 -6.68 -11.34 -6.61
CA CYS A 93 -5.78 -10.79 -5.63
C CYS A 93 -6.49 -10.73 -4.27
N GLN A 94 -5.79 -11.13 -3.20
CA GLN A 94 -6.33 -11.07 -1.84
C GLN A 94 -6.51 -9.64 -1.36
N ILE A 95 -5.66 -8.72 -1.85
CA ILE A 95 -5.78 -7.29 -1.59
C ILE A 95 -5.45 -6.48 -2.85
N GLY A 96 -6.16 -5.37 -3.01
CA GLY A 96 -5.79 -4.24 -3.87
C GLY A 96 -5.31 -3.07 -3.04
N VAL A 97 -4.14 -2.52 -3.38
CA VAL A 97 -3.60 -1.29 -2.82
C VAL A 97 -3.74 -0.17 -3.84
N VAL A 98 -4.34 0.94 -3.46
CA VAL A 98 -4.39 2.12 -4.32
C VAL A 98 -3.80 3.35 -3.62
N LEU A 99 -2.76 3.92 -4.24
CA LEU A 99 -2.10 5.14 -3.80
C LEU A 99 -2.92 6.32 -4.31
N THR A 100 -3.74 6.91 -3.45
CA THR A 100 -4.64 8.02 -3.76
C THR A 100 -5.12 8.72 -2.48
N ALA A 101 -5.34 10.00 -2.55
CA ALA A 101 -6.02 10.74 -1.47
C ALA A 101 -7.40 11.24 -1.89
N SER A 102 -8.00 10.65 -2.94
CA SER A 102 -9.37 10.96 -3.39
C SER A 102 -9.59 12.44 -3.70
N HIS A 103 -10.34 13.15 -2.86
CA HIS A 103 -10.68 14.57 -3.01
C HIS A 103 -9.85 15.50 -2.10
N ASN A 104 -8.88 15.00 -1.37
CA ASN A 104 -7.98 15.83 -0.58
C ASN A 104 -7.15 16.77 -1.49
N PRO A 105 -6.65 17.92 -0.96
CA PRO A 105 -5.79 18.83 -1.69
C PRO A 105 -4.58 18.12 -2.35
N PRO A 106 -3.96 18.73 -3.37
CA PRO A 106 -2.81 18.13 -4.08
C PRO A 106 -1.60 17.81 -3.20
N SER A 107 -1.47 18.47 -2.05
CA SER A 107 -0.41 18.20 -1.07
C SER A 107 -0.56 16.87 -0.32
N TYR A 108 -1.69 16.19 -0.48
CA TYR A 108 -1.97 14.89 0.16
C TYR A 108 -1.72 13.73 -0.81
N ASN A 109 -1.31 12.60 -0.25
CA ASN A 109 -1.49 11.29 -0.86
C ASN A 109 -2.10 10.33 0.18
N GLY A 110 -2.39 9.10 -0.20
CA GLY A 110 -3.02 8.14 0.69
C GLY A 110 -2.79 6.70 0.25
N TYR A 111 -3.10 5.79 1.14
CA TYR A 111 -2.94 4.36 0.99
C TYR A 111 -4.26 3.68 1.35
N LYS A 112 -4.95 3.12 0.37
CA LYS A 112 -6.24 2.46 0.54
C LYS A 112 -6.12 0.96 0.31
N LEU A 113 -6.86 0.19 1.10
CA LEU A 113 -6.93 -1.26 1.00
C LEU A 113 -8.29 -1.69 0.45
N LYS A 114 -8.26 -2.48 -0.63
CA LYS A 114 -9.43 -3.10 -1.26
C LYS A 114 -9.39 -4.61 -1.03
N ALA A 115 -10.52 -5.17 -0.63
CA ALA A 115 -10.65 -6.61 -0.46
C ALA A 115 -10.73 -7.34 -1.83
N ASP A 116 -10.64 -8.64 -1.81
CA ASP A 116 -10.70 -9.55 -2.96
C ASP A 116 -12.00 -9.43 -3.78
N PHE A 117 -13.11 -9.09 -3.14
CA PHE A 117 -14.38 -8.82 -3.82
C PHE A 117 -14.47 -7.42 -4.45
N GLY A 118 -13.44 -6.56 -4.30
CA GLY A 118 -13.36 -5.21 -4.87
C GLY A 118 -13.92 -4.09 -3.98
N GLY A 119 -14.55 -4.41 -2.86
CA GLY A 119 -14.99 -3.43 -1.86
C GLY A 119 -13.83 -2.95 -0.96
N PRO A 120 -14.10 -2.01 -0.04
CA PRO A 120 -13.13 -1.65 0.98
C PRO A 120 -12.81 -2.87 1.88
N LEU A 121 -11.57 -2.95 2.36
CA LEU A 121 -11.22 -3.95 3.37
C LEU A 121 -12.04 -3.70 4.65
N ALA A 122 -12.51 -4.77 5.27
CA ALA A 122 -13.33 -4.66 6.48
C ALA A 122 -12.59 -3.92 7.61
N PRO A 123 -13.28 -3.09 8.41
CA PRO A 123 -12.65 -2.28 9.45
C PRO A 123 -11.80 -3.08 10.45
N GLU A 124 -12.24 -4.27 10.83
CA GLU A 124 -11.48 -5.18 11.69
C GLU A 124 -10.15 -5.59 11.07
N HIS A 125 -10.10 -5.90 9.78
CA HIS A 125 -8.88 -6.26 9.09
C HIS A 125 -7.97 -5.04 8.84
N VAL A 126 -8.54 -3.87 8.62
CA VAL A 126 -7.78 -2.61 8.58
C VAL A 126 -7.10 -2.36 9.93
N GLN A 127 -7.79 -2.61 11.04
CA GLN A 127 -7.20 -2.47 12.37
C GLN A 127 -6.07 -3.49 12.59
N GLU A 128 -6.25 -4.75 12.16
CA GLU A 128 -5.19 -5.77 12.22
C GLU A 128 -3.94 -5.33 11.44
N VAL A 129 -4.11 -4.78 10.25
CA VAL A 129 -2.98 -4.22 9.47
C VAL A 129 -2.32 -3.06 10.22
N GLN A 130 -3.11 -2.13 10.75
CA GLN A 130 -2.60 -0.98 11.51
C GLN A 130 -1.77 -1.40 12.73
N ASP A 131 -2.22 -2.42 13.44
CA ASP A 131 -1.54 -2.94 14.64
C ASP A 131 -0.19 -3.62 14.31
N LEU A 132 -0.02 -4.05 13.06
CA LEU A 132 1.22 -4.63 12.54
C LEU A 132 2.22 -3.59 12.04
N ILE A 133 1.88 -2.29 11.98
CA ILE A 133 2.80 -1.26 11.47
C ILE A 133 4.01 -1.14 12.40
N PRO A 134 5.23 -1.49 11.93
CA PRO A 134 6.41 -1.47 12.77
C PRO A 134 6.83 -0.05 13.12
N CYS A 135 7.42 0.15 14.29
CA CYS A 135 8.01 1.44 14.68
C CYS A 135 9.20 1.82 13.81
N LEU A 136 9.99 0.83 13.38
CA LEU A 136 11.09 0.95 12.43
C LEU A 136 10.94 -0.17 11.40
N LEU A 137 11.38 0.05 10.17
CA LEU A 137 11.44 -1.01 9.16
C LEU A 137 12.32 -2.15 9.69
N TYR A 138 11.77 -3.35 9.78
CA TYR A 138 12.51 -4.55 10.22
C TYR A 138 13.58 -4.94 9.19
N THR A 139 13.42 -4.46 7.96
CA THR A 139 14.32 -4.65 6.83
C THR A 139 15.05 -3.34 6.53
N SER A 140 15.87 -2.84 7.48
CA SER A 140 16.68 -1.65 7.27
C SER A 140 17.54 -1.71 5.99
N ASP A 141 17.94 -2.92 5.59
CA ASP A 141 18.65 -3.17 4.33
C ASP A 141 17.74 -3.04 3.10
N ALA A 142 16.41 -3.15 3.25
CA ALA A 142 15.48 -3.07 2.13
C ALA A 142 15.26 -1.65 1.63
N ALA A 143 15.33 -0.67 2.50
CA ALA A 143 15.16 0.74 2.14
C ALA A 143 16.44 1.31 1.51
N ASP A 144 17.61 0.87 1.96
CA ASP A 144 18.90 1.41 1.53
C ASP A 144 19.35 0.84 0.16
N ASP A 145 19.11 -0.45 -0.09
CA ASP A 145 19.49 -1.12 -1.34
C ASP A 145 18.49 -0.86 -2.49
N SER A 146 17.24 -0.52 -2.16
CA SER A 146 16.19 -0.26 -3.16
C SER A 146 16.21 1.18 -3.71
N LEU A 147 16.94 2.10 -3.07
CA LEU A 147 17.10 3.50 -3.51
C LEU A 147 18.32 3.71 -4.40
N ARG A 148 19.18 2.70 -4.56
CA ARG A 148 20.25 2.71 -5.55
C ARG A 148 19.73 2.14 -6.86
N VAL A 149 19.21 3.01 -7.70
CA VAL A 149 19.06 2.75 -9.13
C VAL A 149 20.34 3.26 -9.79
N ASP A 150 21.17 2.35 -10.25
CA ASP A 150 22.25 2.65 -11.20
C ASP A 150 21.64 3.04 -12.54
#